data_e047d19d7e864130253ebfcafbe57a79
#
_entry.id   e047d19d7e864130253ebfcafbe57a79
#
_cell.length_a   1.000
_cell.length_b   1.000
_cell.length_c   1.000
_cell.angle_alpha   90.00
_cell.angle_beta   90.00
_cell.angle_gamma   90.00
#
_symmetry.space_group_name_H-M   'P 1'
#
loop_
_entity.id
_entity.type
_entity.pdbx_description
1 polymer ?
#
loop_
_entity_poly.entity_id
_entity_poly.type
_entity_poly.pdbx_seq_one_letter_code
_entity_poly.pdbx_strand_id
1 'polypeptide(L)'
;MRCPGKRRSRSGKGQRIEVNLLSSLLSSLTNQASAYLATGRSPERMGNQHPSIAPYETLRCKDGYLAVCCGNDTQFRRLAAVLEIPYLAEDSRFVTNAARVAHRAELVAAMEEMLRRDTTDVWVARLTDVEVPAGKIGTVGSAIDLATSLDLDPIVSFGDESCSQVRHPITYSATPVTRYQPPPRLGADSDEVRRWLSGESGS
;
A
#
# COMPACT_ATOMS: atom_id res chain seq x y z
N MET A 1 11.85 -20.39 11.02
CA MET A 1 11.91 -20.80 9.60
C MET A 1 13.37 -20.80 9.16
N ARG A 2 13.95 -21.93 8.73
CA ARG A 2 15.36 -21.99 8.31
C ARG A 2 15.46 -21.67 6.82
N CYS A 3 16.14 -20.59 6.47
CA CYS A 3 16.31 -20.14 5.09
C CYS A 3 17.01 -21.22 4.22
N PRO A 4 16.54 -21.52 3.00
CA PRO A 4 17.14 -22.56 2.12
C PRO A 4 18.61 -22.36 1.85
N GLY A 5 19.11 -21.14 1.75
CA GLY A 5 20.52 -20.80 1.58
C GLY A 5 21.40 -21.26 2.75
N LYS A 6 20.87 -21.27 3.96
CA LYS A 6 21.59 -21.71 5.17
C LYS A 6 21.86 -23.23 5.21
N ARG A 7 21.05 -24.04 4.53
CA ARG A 7 21.28 -25.48 4.42
C ARG A 7 22.43 -25.77 3.46
N ARG A 8 22.44 -25.11 2.29
CA ARG A 8 23.50 -25.28 1.29
C ARG A 8 24.89 -24.90 1.86
N SER A 9 24.98 -23.76 2.54
CA SER A 9 26.24 -23.31 3.15
C SER A 9 26.75 -24.21 4.28
N ARG A 10 25.86 -24.97 4.95
CA ARG A 10 26.22 -25.87 6.06
C ARG A 10 26.51 -27.31 5.63
N SER A 11 25.82 -27.81 4.60
CA SER A 11 25.85 -29.23 4.21
C SER A 11 26.39 -29.48 2.80
N GLY A 12 26.65 -28.42 2.03
CA GLY A 12 27.00 -28.52 0.61
C GLY A 12 25.84 -29.04 -0.28
N LYS A 13 24.72 -29.43 0.30
CA LYS A 13 23.60 -30.06 -0.41
C LYS A 13 22.44 -29.10 -0.56
N GLY A 14 21.95 -28.94 -1.79
CA GLY A 14 20.69 -28.25 -2.07
C GLY A 14 19.48 -29.03 -1.56
N GLN A 15 18.29 -28.47 -1.77
CA GLN A 15 17.01 -29.14 -1.50
C GLN A 15 15.98 -28.71 -2.54
N ARG A 16 15.05 -29.59 -2.84
CA ARG A 16 13.85 -29.25 -3.61
C ARG A 16 12.92 -28.42 -2.73
N ILE A 17 12.40 -27.36 -3.30
CA ILE A 17 11.40 -26.50 -2.67
C ILE A 17 10.15 -26.59 -3.53
N GLU A 18 9.03 -26.93 -2.92
CA GLU A 18 7.72 -26.94 -3.56
C GLU A 18 6.86 -25.83 -2.99
N VAL A 19 6.28 -25.05 -3.88
CA VAL A 19 5.35 -23.99 -3.54
C VAL A 19 4.12 -24.16 -4.44
N ASN A 20 2.94 -24.21 -3.85
CA ASN A 20 1.69 -24.22 -4.60
C ASN A 20 0.90 -22.93 -4.35
N LEU A 21 0.13 -22.55 -5.34
CA LEU A 21 -0.62 -21.29 -5.35
C LEU A 21 -1.62 -21.19 -4.21
N LEU A 22 -2.35 -22.28 -3.92
CA LEU A 22 -3.37 -22.28 -2.86
C LEU A 22 -2.75 -22.03 -1.47
N SER A 23 -1.67 -22.75 -1.13
CA SER A 23 -1.00 -22.55 0.16
C SER A 23 -0.38 -21.15 0.29
N SER A 24 0.16 -20.62 -0.81
CA SER A 24 0.70 -19.26 -0.85
C SER A 24 -0.42 -18.22 -0.65
N LEU A 25 -1.57 -18.40 -1.29
CA LEU A 25 -2.73 -17.53 -1.14
C LEU A 25 -3.26 -17.58 0.29
N LEU A 26 -3.48 -18.77 0.86
CA LEU A 26 -3.93 -18.91 2.26
C LEU A 26 -2.96 -18.26 3.24
N SER A 27 -1.66 -18.40 3.02
CA SER A 27 -0.64 -17.74 3.85
C SER A 27 -0.70 -16.20 3.73
N SER A 28 -1.06 -15.67 2.57
CA SER A 28 -1.16 -14.22 2.35
C SER A 28 -2.42 -13.58 2.93
N LEU A 29 -3.44 -14.36 3.27
CA LEU A 29 -4.66 -13.86 3.91
C LEU A 29 -4.45 -13.33 5.34
N THR A 30 -3.32 -13.66 5.97
CA THR A 30 -2.86 -13.14 7.28
C THR A 30 -3.99 -12.99 8.32
N ASN A 31 -4.40 -11.75 8.63
CA ASN A 31 -5.42 -11.44 9.63
C ASN A 31 -6.82 -11.97 9.27
N GLN A 32 -7.19 -12.05 8.01
CA GLN A 32 -8.49 -12.59 7.59
C GLN A 32 -8.59 -14.10 7.88
N ALA A 33 -7.53 -14.86 7.56
CA ALA A 33 -7.45 -16.27 7.90
C ALA A 33 -7.44 -16.48 9.41
N SER A 34 -6.69 -15.66 10.16
CA SER A 34 -6.65 -15.72 11.63
C SER A 34 -8.02 -15.43 12.27
N ALA A 35 -8.75 -14.44 11.76
CA ALA A 35 -10.09 -14.12 12.24
C ALA A 35 -11.07 -15.28 11.98
N TYR A 36 -11.03 -15.88 10.80
CA TYR A 36 -11.84 -17.07 10.50
C TYR A 36 -11.52 -18.25 11.43
N LEU A 37 -10.24 -18.54 11.63
CA LEU A 37 -9.82 -19.65 12.52
C LEU A 37 -10.24 -19.42 13.99
N ALA A 38 -10.28 -18.16 14.43
CA ALA A 38 -10.69 -17.82 15.80
C ALA A 38 -12.22 -17.82 16.00
N THR A 39 -12.99 -17.47 14.97
CA THR A 39 -14.45 -17.22 15.12
C THR A 39 -15.33 -18.20 14.36
N GLY A 40 -14.79 -18.94 13.40
CA GLY A 40 -15.55 -19.78 12.46
C GLY A 40 -16.38 -19.00 11.44
N ARG A 41 -16.29 -17.65 11.42
CA ARG A 41 -17.05 -16.80 10.51
C ARG A 41 -16.18 -16.35 9.35
N SER A 42 -16.60 -16.62 8.13
CA SER A 42 -15.92 -16.10 6.93
C SER A 42 -16.07 -14.58 6.84
N PRO A 43 -14.99 -13.87 6.50
CA PRO A 43 -15.07 -12.44 6.24
C PRO A 43 -15.94 -12.14 5.03
N GLU A 44 -16.69 -11.05 5.09
CA GLU A 44 -17.51 -10.55 3.99
C GLU A 44 -16.78 -9.51 3.16
N ARG A 45 -17.38 -9.08 2.05
CA ARG A 45 -16.86 -8.00 1.21
C ARG A 45 -17.07 -6.67 1.91
N MET A 46 -15.99 -6.00 2.31
CA MET A 46 -16.01 -4.72 3.03
C MET A 46 -15.48 -3.54 2.21
N GLY A 47 -15.12 -3.76 0.94
CA GLY A 47 -14.43 -2.72 0.16
C GLY A 47 -13.07 -2.37 0.79
N ASN A 48 -12.85 -1.08 1.07
CA ASN A 48 -11.62 -0.58 1.71
C ASN A 48 -11.79 -0.30 3.22
N GLN A 49 -12.89 -0.73 3.82
CA GLN A 49 -13.15 -0.54 5.24
C GLN A 49 -12.31 -1.47 6.10
N HIS A 50 -11.76 -0.95 7.20
CA HIS A 50 -11.10 -1.80 8.18
C HIS A 50 -12.13 -2.58 9.02
N PRO A 51 -11.99 -3.91 9.22
CA PRO A 51 -13.00 -4.72 9.87
C PRO A 51 -13.26 -4.37 11.33
N SER A 52 -12.29 -3.83 12.05
CA SER A 52 -12.34 -3.61 13.50
C SER A 52 -12.00 -2.18 13.94
N ILE A 53 -11.79 -1.25 13.02
CA ILE A 53 -11.48 0.16 13.32
C ILE A 53 -12.36 1.07 12.47
N ALA A 54 -12.93 2.12 13.09
CA ALA A 54 -13.71 3.14 12.42
C ALA A 54 -13.46 4.56 13.02
N PRO A 55 -13.30 5.59 12.16
CA PRO A 55 -13.16 5.50 10.70
C PRO A 55 -11.74 5.06 10.27
N TYR A 56 -11.68 4.08 9.40
CA TYR A 56 -10.47 3.65 8.72
C TYR A 56 -10.85 3.14 7.33
N GLU A 57 -10.99 4.06 6.39
CA GLU A 57 -11.57 3.83 5.07
C GLU A 57 -11.39 5.06 4.17
N THR A 58 -11.84 4.97 2.92
CA THR A 58 -11.92 6.12 2.03
C THR A 58 -13.27 6.81 2.14
N LEU A 59 -13.25 8.14 2.25
CA LEU A 59 -14.40 9.01 2.41
C LEU A 59 -14.47 10.00 1.26
N ARG A 60 -15.67 10.38 0.86
CA ARG A 60 -15.90 11.29 -0.26
C ARG A 60 -15.75 12.75 0.16
N CYS A 61 -14.90 13.49 -0.57
CA CYS A 61 -14.76 14.94 -0.49
C CYS A 61 -15.42 15.64 -1.68
N LYS A 62 -15.26 16.95 -1.76
CA LYS A 62 -15.79 17.77 -2.86
C LYS A 62 -15.27 17.36 -4.24
N ASP A 63 -13.99 17.06 -4.35
CA ASP A 63 -13.25 16.84 -5.60
C ASP A 63 -12.69 15.41 -5.77
N GLY A 64 -12.93 14.52 -4.81
CA GLY A 64 -12.39 13.17 -4.85
C GLY A 64 -12.60 12.38 -3.58
N TYR A 65 -11.63 11.54 -3.25
CA TYR A 65 -11.66 10.66 -2.08
C TYR A 65 -10.44 10.88 -1.18
N LEU A 66 -10.70 10.85 0.11
CA LEU A 66 -9.73 10.94 1.18
C LEU A 66 -9.66 9.60 1.93
N ALA A 67 -8.47 9.00 2.04
CA ALA A 67 -8.23 7.92 2.97
C ALA A 67 -8.02 8.51 4.36
N VAL A 68 -8.75 8.04 5.36
CA VAL A 68 -8.60 8.42 6.77
C VAL A 68 -8.28 7.17 7.58
N CYS A 69 -7.29 7.26 8.48
CA CYS A 69 -6.88 6.16 9.35
C CYS A 69 -6.90 6.60 10.81
N CYS A 70 -8.07 6.54 11.44
CA CYS A 70 -8.28 6.92 12.84
C CYS A 70 -8.07 5.71 13.75
N GLY A 71 -6.85 5.51 14.23
CA GLY A 71 -6.48 4.32 15.00
C GLY A 71 -6.92 4.31 16.47
N ASN A 72 -7.34 5.45 17.03
CA ASN A 72 -7.73 5.58 18.44
C ASN A 72 -8.73 6.72 18.69
N ASP A 73 -9.32 6.73 19.90
CA ASP A 73 -10.36 7.70 20.27
C ASP A 73 -9.85 9.14 20.33
N THR A 74 -8.56 9.35 20.59
CA THR A 74 -7.97 10.70 20.59
C THR A 74 -7.89 11.26 19.16
N GLN A 75 -7.48 10.45 18.19
CA GLN A 75 -7.50 10.85 16.79
C GLN A 75 -8.93 11.09 16.30
N PHE A 76 -9.91 10.29 16.76
CA PHE A 76 -11.31 10.51 16.43
C PHE A 76 -11.83 11.85 16.93
N ARG A 77 -11.52 12.24 18.18
CA ARG A 77 -11.89 13.57 18.71
C ARG A 77 -11.28 14.70 17.90
N ARG A 78 -10.01 14.59 17.51
CA ARG A 78 -9.34 15.57 16.65
C ARG A 78 -9.98 15.66 15.26
N LEU A 79 -10.28 14.51 14.65
CA LEU A 79 -10.99 14.43 13.37
C LEU A 79 -12.35 15.13 13.46
N ALA A 80 -13.17 14.80 14.46
CA ALA A 80 -14.48 15.40 14.66
C ALA A 80 -14.41 16.92 14.86
N ALA A 81 -13.39 17.40 15.57
CA ALA A 81 -13.17 18.84 15.75
C ALA A 81 -12.79 19.53 14.44
N VAL A 82 -11.89 18.96 13.64
CA VAL A 82 -11.50 19.50 12.33
C VAL A 82 -12.66 19.52 11.35
N LEU A 83 -13.54 18.51 11.41
CA LEU A 83 -14.76 18.45 10.59
C LEU A 83 -15.88 19.35 11.11
N GLU A 84 -15.70 20.10 12.19
CA GLU A 84 -16.71 20.96 12.82
C GLU A 84 -17.94 20.21 13.36
N ILE A 85 -17.76 18.94 13.71
CA ILE A 85 -18.79 18.06 14.31
C ILE A 85 -18.32 17.45 15.63
N PRO A 86 -17.75 18.23 16.58
CA PRO A 86 -17.17 17.71 17.81
C PRO A 86 -18.15 16.92 18.69
N TYR A 87 -19.44 17.22 18.58
CA TYR A 87 -20.51 16.52 19.28
C TYR A 87 -20.56 15.01 18.98
N LEU A 88 -20.06 14.55 17.83
CA LEU A 88 -20.00 13.13 17.49
C LEU A 88 -19.04 12.37 18.43
N ALA A 89 -18.03 13.05 18.96
CA ALA A 89 -17.09 12.41 19.89
C ALA A 89 -17.70 12.15 21.28
N GLU A 90 -18.83 12.78 21.59
CA GLU A 90 -19.57 12.62 22.85
C GLU A 90 -20.84 11.75 22.66
N ASP A 91 -21.24 11.48 21.42
CA ASP A 91 -22.38 10.64 21.10
C ASP A 91 -22.10 9.18 21.46
N SER A 92 -23.02 8.55 22.21
CA SER A 92 -22.88 7.15 22.64
C SER A 92 -22.67 6.15 21.50
N ARG A 93 -23.14 6.48 20.29
CA ARG A 93 -22.94 5.67 19.07
C ARG A 93 -21.51 5.74 18.54
N PHE A 94 -20.70 6.76 18.95
CA PHE A 94 -19.39 7.02 18.34
C PHE A 94 -18.24 7.20 19.35
N VAL A 95 -18.53 7.30 20.63
CA VAL A 95 -17.56 7.59 21.70
C VAL A 95 -16.46 6.53 21.82
N THR A 96 -16.74 5.26 21.49
CA THR A 96 -15.76 4.17 21.49
C THR A 96 -15.57 3.61 20.08
N ASN A 97 -14.40 3.02 19.81
CA ASN A 97 -14.15 2.37 18.53
C ASN A 97 -15.17 1.27 18.22
N ALA A 98 -15.55 0.45 19.19
CA ALA A 98 -16.55 -0.61 19.02
C ALA A 98 -17.92 -0.04 18.62
N ALA A 99 -18.35 1.04 19.27
CA ALA A 99 -19.58 1.74 18.93
C ALA A 99 -19.53 2.33 17.52
N ARG A 100 -18.41 2.96 17.12
CA ARG A 100 -18.21 3.47 15.75
C ARG A 100 -18.27 2.38 14.70
N VAL A 101 -17.66 1.23 14.95
CA VAL A 101 -17.74 0.07 14.04
C VAL A 101 -19.18 -0.40 13.87
N ALA A 102 -19.95 -0.45 14.97
CA ALA A 102 -21.37 -0.86 14.94
C ALA A 102 -22.27 0.13 14.19
N HIS A 103 -21.96 1.44 14.26
CA HIS A 103 -22.73 2.53 13.65
C HIS A 103 -21.98 3.19 12.48
N ARG A 104 -21.14 2.42 11.78
CA ARG A 104 -20.24 2.93 10.74
C ARG A 104 -20.94 3.72 9.63
N ALA A 105 -22.08 3.22 9.14
CA ALA A 105 -22.80 3.88 8.05
C ALA A 105 -23.28 5.29 8.44
N GLU A 106 -23.77 5.45 9.67
CA GLU A 106 -24.21 6.75 10.19
C GLU A 106 -23.02 7.70 10.37
N LEU A 107 -21.92 7.18 10.91
CA LEU A 107 -20.68 7.94 11.09
C LEU A 107 -20.12 8.44 9.75
N VAL A 108 -20.01 7.55 8.75
CA VAL A 108 -19.51 7.88 7.42
C VAL A 108 -20.40 8.96 6.76
N ALA A 109 -21.72 8.81 6.84
CA ALA A 109 -22.64 9.81 6.27
C ALA A 109 -22.44 11.19 6.89
N ALA A 110 -22.33 11.27 8.21
CA ALA A 110 -22.11 12.54 8.91
C ALA A 110 -20.74 13.18 8.56
N MET A 111 -19.67 12.38 8.46
CA MET A 111 -18.36 12.88 8.07
C MET A 111 -18.33 13.33 6.61
N GLU A 112 -18.91 12.57 5.67
CA GLU A 112 -18.92 12.92 4.26
C GLU A 112 -19.72 14.19 3.97
N GLU A 113 -20.78 14.46 4.74
CA GLU A 113 -21.52 15.73 4.64
C GLU A 113 -20.59 16.95 4.84
N MET A 114 -19.69 16.86 5.82
CA MET A 114 -18.72 17.92 6.09
C MET A 114 -17.56 17.91 5.08
N LEU A 115 -17.04 16.73 4.76
CA LEU A 115 -15.91 16.59 3.83
C LEU A 115 -16.23 17.13 2.41
N ARG A 116 -17.48 17.09 1.97
CA ARG A 116 -17.92 17.67 0.68
C ARG A 116 -17.82 19.19 0.61
N ARG A 117 -17.59 19.89 1.72
CA ARG A 117 -17.48 21.36 1.75
C ARG A 117 -16.17 21.86 1.15
N ASP A 118 -15.09 21.06 1.29
CA ASP A 118 -13.76 21.44 0.84
C ASP A 118 -13.10 20.37 -0.03
N THR A 119 -11.98 20.73 -0.66
CA THR A 119 -11.17 19.83 -1.48
C THR A 119 -10.37 18.84 -0.62
N THR A 120 -9.96 17.74 -1.24
CA THR A 120 -9.16 16.70 -0.60
C THR A 120 -7.84 17.26 -0.02
N ASP A 121 -7.19 18.16 -0.79
CA ASP A 121 -5.90 18.73 -0.38
C ASP A 121 -6.05 19.63 0.87
N VAL A 122 -7.13 20.38 0.98
CA VAL A 122 -7.45 21.19 2.18
C VAL A 122 -7.65 20.28 3.39
N TRP A 123 -8.41 19.21 3.23
CA TRP A 123 -8.65 18.27 4.33
C TRP A 123 -7.39 17.51 4.75
N VAL A 124 -6.54 17.08 3.80
CA VAL A 124 -5.25 16.44 4.12
C VAL A 124 -4.40 17.39 4.96
N ALA A 125 -4.27 18.66 4.57
CA ALA A 125 -3.49 19.62 5.32
C ALA A 125 -4.04 19.79 6.76
N ARG A 126 -5.34 20.10 6.92
CA ARG A 126 -5.98 20.29 8.24
C ARG A 126 -5.86 19.07 9.14
N LEU A 127 -5.97 17.85 8.60
CA LEU A 127 -5.88 16.61 9.37
C LEU A 127 -4.44 16.28 9.76
N THR A 128 -3.48 16.56 8.88
CA THR A 128 -2.05 16.40 9.16
C THR A 128 -1.61 17.31 10.32
N ASP A 129 -2.05 18.56 10.34
CA ASP A 129 -1.73 19.54 11.39
C ASP A 129 -2.17 19.06 12.79
N VAL A 130 -3.19 18.22 12.87
CA VAL A 130 -3.68 17.65 14.13
C VAL A 130 -3.29 16.19 14.33
N GLU A 131 -2.31 15.69 13.58
CA GLU A 131 -1.77 14.32 13.67
C GLU A 131 -2.83 13.21 13.46
N VAL A 132 -3.81 13.46 12.59
CA VAL A 132 -4.74 12.45 12.10
C VAL A 132 -4.25 11.96 10.74
N PRO A 133 -3.83 10.70 10.62
CA PRO A 133 -3.34 10.18 9.34
C PRO A 133 -4.43 10.22 8.27
N ALA A 134 -4.15 10.96 7.21
CA ALA A 134 -5.02 11.11 6.06
C ALA A 134 -4.20 11.24 4.78
N GLY A 135 -4.77 10.84 3.65
CA GLY A 135 -4.11 10.93 2.37
C GLY A 135 -5.11 10.98 1.21
N LYS A 136 -4.74 11.67 0.15
CA LYS A 136 -5.51 11.74 -1.08
C LYS A 136 -5.45 10.41 -1.83
N ILE A 137 -6.57 9.98 -2.39
CA ILE A 137 -6.57 8.88 -3.35
C ILE A 137 -6.15 9.45 -4.70
N GLY A 138 -4.94 9.13 -5.10
CA GLY A 138 -4.33 9.63 -6.33
C GLY A 138 -4.38 8.62 -7.49
N THR A 139 -3.82 9.04 -8.61
CA THR A 139 -3.55 8.21 -9.79
C THR A 139 -2.07 7.79 -9.81
N VAL A 140 -1.70 6.87 -10.71
CA VAL A 140 -0.28 6.51 -10.92
C VAL A 140 0.53 7.74 -11.32
N GLY A 141 -0.02 8.63 -12.17
CA GLY A 141 0.64 9.89 -12.54
C GLY A 141 0.92 10.77 -11.33
N SER A 142 -0.11 11.03 -10.49
CA SER A 142 0.07 11.85 -9.29
C SER A 142 1.04 11.23 -8.27
N ALA A 143 1.18 9.91 -8.24
CA ALA A 143 2.19 9.24 -7.40
C ALA A 143 3.62 9.47 -7.92
N ILE A 144 3.82 9.47 -9.24
CA ILE A 144 5.09 9.80 -9.88
C ILE A 144 5.44 11.28 -9.63
N ASP A 145 4.48 12.19 -9.80
CA ASP A 145 4.66 13.62 -9.55
C ASP A 145 5.05 13.88 -8.09
N LEU A 146 4.37 13.22 -7.14
CA LEU A 146 4.70 13.30 -5.72
C LEU A 146 6.12 12.78 -5.45
N ALA A 147 6.48 11.61 -5.98
CA ALA A 147 7.82 11.04 -5.81
C ALA A 147 8.90 11.98 -6.39
N THR A 148 8.63 12.62 -7.52
CA THR A 148 9.51 13.63 -8.12
C THR A 148 9.66 14.86 -7.23
N SER A 149 8.55 15.36 -6.66
CA SER A 149 8.58 16.52 -5.75
C SER A 149 9.32 16.25 -4.42
N LEU A 150 9.49 15.00 -4.07
CA LEU A 150 10.25 14.51 -2.91
C LEU A 150 11.71 14.13 -3.24
N ASP A 151 12.20 14.47 -4.44
CA ASP A 151 13.55 14.15 -4.94
C ASP A 151 13.88 12.64 -4.93
N LEU A 152 12.85 11.78 -5.07
CA LEU A 152 13.04 10.33 -5.09
C LEU A 152 13.47 9.79 -6.47
N ASP A 153 13.47 10.63 -7.49
CA ASP A 153 13.90 10.30 -8.86
C ASP A 153 13.24 8.98 -9.37
N PRO A 154 11.90 8.95 -9.50
CA PRO A 154 11.16 7.69 -9.68
C PRO A 154 11.29 7.07 -11.06
N ILE A 155 11.81 7.79 -12.05
CA ILE A 155 11.82 7.39 -13.46
C ILE A 155 13.27 7.24 -13.96
N VAL A 156 13.50 6.20 -14.76
CA VAL A 156 14.73 6.01 -15.53
C VAL A 156 14.40 6.06 -17.01
N SER A 157 15.12 6.92 -17.76
CA SER A 157 15.00 7.03 -19.21
C SER A 157 16.22 6.43 -19.92
N PHE A 158 16.01 5.79 -21.07
CA PHE A 158 17.03 5.05 -21.81
C PHE A 158 17.44 5.78 -23.12
N GLY A 159 17.58 7.08 -23.08
CA GLY A 159 18.02 7.87 -24.24
C GLY A 159 16.99 8.06 -25.36
N ASP A 160 15.95 7.24 -25.40
CA ASP A 160 14.77 7.37 -26.24
C ASP A 160 13.56 7.57 -25.32
N GLU A 161 12.83 8.68 -25.44
CA GLU A 161 11.67 9.02 -24.61
C GLU A 161 10.56 7.97 -24.65
N SER A 162 10.58 7.08 -25.65
CA SER A 162 9.63 5.99 -25.80
C SER A 162 9.80 4.86 -24.77
N CYS A 163 10.90 4.84 -24.01
CA CYS A 163 11.27 3.72 -23.13
C CYS A 163 11.68 4.17 -21.72
N SER A 164 10.76 4.79 -21.00
CA SER A 164 10.95 5.09 -19.57
C SER A 164 10.43 3.97 -18.68
N GLN A 165 11.09 3.73 -17.56
CA GLN A 165 10.71 2.73 -16.56
C GLN A 165 10.71 3.32 -15.16
N VAL A 166 9.93 2.72 -14.26
CA VAL A 166 10.01 3.05 -12.83
C VAL A 166 11.35 2.56 -12.30
N ARG A 167 12.04 3.42 -11.58
CA ARG A 167 13.33 3.12 -10.97
C ARG A 167 13.21 1.99 -9.94
N HIS A 168 14.26 1.21 -9.83
CA HIS A 168 14.43 0.24 -8.75
C HIS A 168 14.34 0.92 -7.35
N PRO A 169 13.53 0.39 -6.42
CA PRO A 169 13.19 1.11 -5.17
C PRO A 169 14.28 1.08 -4.09
N ILE A 170 15.37 0.34 -4.29
CA ILE A 170 16.43 0.18 -3.28
C ILE A 170 17.59 1.12 -3.59
N THR A 171 18.02 1.89 -2.60
CA THR A 171 19.22 2.72 -2.67
C THR A 171 20.35 2.02 -1.94
N TYR A 172 21.46 1.77 -2.63
CA TYR A 172 22.67 1.18 -2.05
C TYR A 172 23.72 2.28 -1.81
N SER A 173 24.17 2.41 -0.57
CA SER A 173 25.14 3.45 -0.17
C SER A 173 26.54 3.23 -0.75
N ALA A 174 26.96 1.98 -0.96
CA ALA A 174 28.30 1.64 -1.41
C ALA A 174 28.33 1.16 -2.88
N THR A 175 27.24 0.57 -3.37
CA THR A 175 27.15 0.00 -4.74
C THR A 175 25.85 0.43 -5.41
N PRO A 176 25.72 1.72 -5.75
CA PRO A 176 24.50 2.21 -6.39
C PRO A 176 24.28 1.55 -7.74
N VAL A 177 23.02 1.34 -8.11
CA VAL A 177 22.65 0.87 -9.45
C VAL A 177 22.90 2.00 -10.45
N THR A 178 23.95 1.89 -11.25
CA THR A 178 24.36 2.92 -12.21
C THR A 178 24.00 2.58 -13.66
N ARG A 179 23.65 1.33 -13.92
CA ARG A 179 23.35 0.84 -15.27
C ARG A 179 21.93 0.29 -15.34
N TYR A 180 21.13 0.90 -16.18
CA TYR A 180 19.81 0.43 -16.57
C TYR A 180 19.84 0.12 -18.07
N GLN A 181 19.07 -0.87 -18.50
CA GLN A 181 18.96 -1.26 -19.90
C GLN A 181 17.49 -1.31 -20.30
N PRO A 182 17.14 -0.89 -21.51
CA PRO A 182 15.78 -1.04 -22.00
C PRO A 182 15.44 -2.53 -22.15
N PRO A 183 14.16 -2.90 -22.13
CA PRO A 183 13.74 -4.26 -22.42
C PRO A 183 14.23 -4.68 -23.81
N PRO A 184 14.83 -5.87 -23.97
CA PRO A 184 15.27 -6.34 -25.28
C PRO A 184 14.07 -6.60 -26.21
N ARG A 185 14.29 -6.45 -27.51
CA ARG A 185 13.32 -6.90 -28.50
C ARG A 185 13.25 -8.43 -28.49
N LEU A 186 12.11 -8.98 -28.92
CA LEU A 186 11.94 -10.43 -29.01
C LEU A 186 13.08 -11.07 -29.80
N GLY A 187 13.79 -12.01 -29.17
CA GLY A 187 14.90 -12.73 -29.76
C GLY A 187 16.26 -12.00 -29.77
N ALA A 188 16.35 -10.77 -29.28
CA ALA A 188 17.61 -9.97 -29.32
C ALA A 188 18.79 -10.68 -28.64
N ASP A 189 18.54 -11.37 -27.51
CA ASP A 189 19.59 -12.02 -26.73
C ASP A 189 19.70 -13.54 -27.05
N SER A 190 18.93 -14.05 -28.02
CA SER A 190 18.85 -15.50 -28.30
C SER A 190 20.19 -16.12 -28.64
N ASP A 191 21.02 -15.44 -29.44
CA ASP A 191 22.30 -15.97 -29.88
C ASP A 191 23.36 -15.89 -28.77
N GLU A 192 23.28 -14.90 -27.91
CA GLU A 192 24.13 -14.77 -26.71
C GLU A 192 23.81 -15.89 -25.73
N VAL A 193 22.54 -16.15 -25.48
CA VAL A 193 22.08 -17.23 -24.57
C VAL A 193 22.46 -18.61 -25.12
N ARG A 194 22.35 -18.83 -26.44
CA ARG A 194 22.77 -20.10 -27.07
C ARG A 194 24.26 -20.32 -26.95
N ARG A 195 25.09 -19.31 -27.20
CA ARG A 195 26.56 -19.39 -27.02
C ARG A 195 26.93 -19.68 -25.59
N TRP A 196 26.29 -19.01 -24.63
CA TRP A 196 26.51 -19.26 -23.21
C TRP A 196 26.13 -20.71 -22.81
N LEU A 197 25.03 -21.25 -23.34
CA LEU A 197 24.59 -22.63 -23.09
C LEU A 197 25.52 -23.67 -23.73
N SER A 198 26.12 -23.39 -24.90
CA SER A 198 27.07 -24.27 -25.59
C SER A 198 28.48 -24.27 -24.95
N GLY A 199 28.72 -23.39 -23.96
CA GLY A 199 30.03 -23.27 -23.31
C GLY A 199 31.05 -22.49 -24.16
N GLU A 200 30.63 -21.86 -25.24
CA GLU A 200 31.44 -20.96 -26.04
C GLU A 200 31.52 -19.59 -25.32
N SER A 201 32.46 -19.50 -24.37
CA SER A 201 32.76 -18.23 -23.71
C SER A 201 33.38 -17.30 -24.75
N GLY A 202 32.70 -16.20 -25.05
CA GLY A 202 33.27 -15.14 -25.90
C GLY A 202 34.56 -14.61 -25.28
N SER A 203 35.60 -14.63 -26.04
CA SER A 203 36.89 -14.00 -25.77
C SER A 203 36.76 -12.47 -25.72
#